data_40b11b97d9f6b62697d7ea38acb2cf67
#
_entry.id   40b11b97d9f6b62697d7ea38acb2cf67
#
_cell.length_a   1.000
_cell.length_b   1.000
_cell.length_c   1.000
_cell.angle_alpha   90.00
_cell.angle_beta   90.00
_cell.angle_gamma   90.00
#
_symmetry.space_group_name_H-M   'P 1'
#
loop_
_entity.id
_entity.type
_entity.pdbx_description
1 polymer ?
#
loop_
_entity_poly.entity_id
_entity_poly.type
_entity_poly.pdbx_seq_one_letter_code
_entity_poly.pdbx_strand_id
1 'polypeptide(L)'
;MIRFICVVVFLILFLILTIPVFFIEWLIGKFNRNARDYSCLRIVQWGFKAILKVTGVHTTVIGFENIPDEPVLFIGNHRSFFDILLTYSRCPRLTGYVAKKEMEKIPLYLPGCALYTVCFWTV
;
A
#
# COMPACT_ATOMS: atom_id res chain seq x y z
N MET A 1 -10.76 -21.89 5.41
CA MET A 1 -10.55 -21.43 6.79
C MET A 1 -9.08 -21.24 7.13
N ILE A 2 -8.21 -22.24 6.95
CA ILE A 2 -6.76 -22.16 7.31
C ILE A 2 -6.09 -20.93 6.66
N ARG A 3 -6.25 -20.70 5.37
CA ARG A 3 -5.65 -19.55 4.67
C ARG A 3 -6.09 -18.20 5.25
N PHE A 4 -7.36 -18.09 5.64
CA PHE A 4 -7.86 -16.87 6.28
C PHE A 4 -7.18 -16.62 7.63
N ILE A 5 -7.04 -17.66 8.46
CA ILE A 5 -6.32 -17.59 9.74
C ILE A 5 -4.87 -17.17 9.50
N CYS A 6 -4.19 -17.79 8.53
CA CYS A 6 -2.81 -17.42 8.18
C CYS A 6 -2.69 -15.95 7.77
N VAL A 7 -3.63 -15.41 7.00
CA VAL A 7 -3.64 -13.99 6.60
C VAL A 7 -3.83 -13.10 7.83
N VAL A 8 -4.77 -13.44 8.71
CA VAL A 8 -5.02 -12.65 9.93
C VAL A 8 -3.80 -12.64 10.84
N VAL A 9 -3.20 -13.81 11.09
CA VAL A 9 -1.98 -13.92 11.89
C VAL A 9 -0.84 -13.13 11.26
N PHE A 10 -0.64 -13.26 9.94
CA PHE A 10 0.36 -12.49 9.22
C PHE A 10 0.13 -10.98 9.36
N LEU A 11 -1.11 -10.50 9.21
CA LEU A 11 -1.43 -9.08 9.36
C LEU A 11 -1.13 -8.56 10.77
N ILE A 12 -1.49 -9.32 11.81
CA ILE A 12 -1.21 -8.95 13.20
C ILE A 12 0.30 -8.85 13.43
N LEU A 13 1.05 -9.88 13.03
CA LEU A 13 2.51 -9.87 13.15
C LEU A 13 3.15 -8.75 12.34
N PHE A 14 2.69 -8.52 11.12
CA PHE A 14 3.16 -7.44 10.27
C PHE A 14 2.93 -6.07 10.92
N LEU A 15 1.73 -5.81 11.47
CA LEU A 15 1.43 -4.56 12.16
C LEU A 15 2.32 -4.37 13.39
N ILE A 16 2.53 -5.41 14.21
CA ILE A 16 3.40 -5.32 15.39
C ILE A 16 4.84 -5.00 14.98
N LEU A 17 5.36 -5.70 13.97
CA LEU A 17 6.74 -5.52 13.50
C LEU A 17 6.95 -4.18 12.79
N THR A 18 5.90 -3.59 12.22
CA THR A 18 6.00 -2.27 11.56
C THR A 18 6.00 -1.10 12.54
N ILE A 19 5.59 -1.29 13.81
CA ILE A 19 5.62 -0.21 14.81
C ILE A 19 7.05 0.38 14.96
N PRO A 20 8.10 -0.40 15.26
CA PRO A 20 9.46 0.15 15.32
C PRO A 20 9.96 0.69 13.99
N VAL A 21 9.52 0.10 12.88
CA VAL A 21 9.85 0.57 11.53
C VAL A 21 9.29 1.97 11.29
N PHE A 22 8.06 2.27 11.71
CA PHE A 22 7.48 3.61 11.62
C PHE A 22 8.30 4.65 12.38
N PHE A 23 8.87 4.29 13.52
CA PHE A 23 9.74 5.20 14.25
C PHE A 23 11.03 5.49 13.48
N ILE A 24 11.63 4.48 12.87
CA ILE A 24 12.82 4.63 12.02
C ILE A 24 12.49 5.48 10.78
N GLU A 25 11.36 5.19 10.12
CA GLU A 25 10.91 5.96 8.95
C GLU A 25 10.62 7.43 9.30
N TRP A 26 10.08 7.70 10.48
CA TRP A 26 9.89 9.05 10.98
C TRP A 26 11.23 9.79 11.14
N LEU A 27 12.25 9.11 11.69
CA LEU A 27 13.60 9.66 11.79
C LEU A 27 14.21 9.94 10.41
N ILE A 28 14.14 8.98 9.50
CA ILE A 28 14.62 9.14 8.11
C ILE A 28 13.93 10.32 7.44
N GLY A 29 12.62 10.47 7.65
CA GLY A 29 11.83 11.56 7.08
C GLY A 29 12.24 12.96 7.52
N LYS A 30 12.90 13.10 8.66
CA LYS A 30 13.48 14.39 9.10
C LYS A 30 14.69 14.81 8.27
N PHE A 31 15.45 13.84 7.75
CA PHE A 31 16.66 14.08 6.97
C PHE A 31 16.40 13.99 5.46
N ASN A 32 15.61 13.02 5.03
CA ASN A 32 15.33 12.80 3.62
C ASN A 32 13.91 12.21 3.41
N ARG A 33 12.98 13.06 3.01
CA ARG A 33 11.59 12.67 2.75
C ARG A 33 11.46 11.66 1.62
N ASN A 34 12.22 11.84 0.54
CA ASN A 34 12.17 10.93 -0.61
C ASN A 34 12.63 9.53 -0.22
N ALA A 35 13.72 9.41 0.54
CA ALA A 35 14.21 8.10 1.01
C ALA A 35 13.15 7.39 1.87
N ARG A 36 12.50 8.11 2.79
CA ARG A 36 11.40 7.59 3.59
C ARG A 36 10.26 7.08 2.71
N ASP A 37 9.79 7.90 1.77
CA ASP A 37 8.62 7.58 0.95
C ASP A 37 8.85 6.34 0.10
N TYR A 38 10.05 6.19 -0.47
CA TYR A 38 10.42 4.98 -1.21
C TYR A 38 10.60 3.76 -0.29
N SER A 39 11.16 3.92 0.90
CA SER A 39 11.29 2.84 1.87
C SER A 39 9.92 2.34 2.31
N CYS A 40 9.02 3.25 2.69
CA CYS A 40 7.63 2.94 3.03
C CYS A 40 6.92 2.20 1.89
N LEU A 41 7.07 2.66 0.64
CA LEU A 41 6.52 1.99 -0.54
C LEU A 41 6.98 0.53 -0.61
N ARG A 42 8.27 0.28 -0.46
CA ARG A 42 8.85 -1.07 -0.54
C ARG A 42 8.35 -2.00 0.56
N ILE A 43 8.23 -1.50 1.78
CA ILE A 43 7.72 -2.27 2.92
C ILE A 43 6.27 -2.70 2.66
N VAL A 44 5.41 -1.77 2.22
CA VAL A 44 4.01 -2.07 1.92
C VAL A 44 3.88 -3.02 0.73
N GLN A 45 4.65 -2.80 -0.33
CA GLN A 45 4.68 -3.71 -1.48
C GLN A 45 5.07 -5.13 -1.08
N TRP A 46 6.06 -5.28 -0.19
CA TRP A 46 6.44 -6.56 0.34
C TRP A 46 5.30 -7.22 1.12
N GLY A 47 4.66 -6.48 2.03
CA GLY A 47 3.51 -6.97 2.80
C GLY A 47 2.36 -7.41 1.90
N PHE A 48 2.00 -6.62 0.90
CA PHE A 48 0.93 -6.95 -0.04
C PHE A 48 1.26 -8.17 -0.90
N LYS A 49 2.50 -8.30 -1.38
CA LYS A 49 2.96 -9.50 -2.10
C LYS A 49 2.89 -10.74 -1.22
N ALA A 50 3.25 -10.63 0.06
CA ALA A 50 3.16 -11.73 1.01
C ALA A 50 1.70 -12.16 1.22
N ILE A 51 0.77 -11.22 1.40
CA ILE A 51 -0.67 -11.50 1.52
C ILE A 51 -1.17 -12.23 0.26
N LEU A 52 -0.87 -11.71 -0.92
CA LEU A 52 -1.27 -12.32 -2.19
C LEU A 52 -0.73 -13.75 -2.32
N LYS A 53 0.50 -14.01 -1.88
CA LYS A 53 1.10 -15.34 -1.87
C LYS A 53 0.40 -16.29 -0.90
N VAL A 54 0.11 -15.83 0.32
CA VAL A 54 -0.59 -16.65 1.35
C VAL A 54 -2.02 -16.98 0.93
N THR A 55 -2.71 -16.03 0.31
CA THR A 55 -4.07 -16.24 -0.22
C THR A 55 -4.11 -17.16 -1.43
N GLY A 56 -2.96 -17.39 -2.08
CA GLY A 56 -2.83 -18.24 -3.26
C GLY A 56 -3.39 -17.57 -4.52
N VAL A 57 -3.42 -16.24 -4.55
CA VAL A 57 -3.86 -15.47 -5.72
C VAL A 57 -2.77 -15.47 -6.77
N HIS A 58 -3.08 -16.01 -7.95
CA HIS A 58 -2.23 -15.93 -9.13
C HIS A 58 -2.65 -14.74 -9.97
N THR A 59 -1.68 -13.92 -10.35
CA THR A 59 -1.95 -12.70 -11.12
C THR A 59 -1.09 -12.65 -12.37
N THR A 60 -1.72 -12.39 -13.49
CA THR A 60 -1.04 -12.08 -14.75
C THR A 60 -1.19 -10.59 -15.03
N VAL A 61 -0.09 -9.92 -15.28
CA VAL A 61 -0.07 -8.50 -15.64
C VAL A 61 0.34 -8.40 -17.10
N ILE A 62 -0.45 -7.72 -17.89
CA ILE A 62 -0.22 -7.53 -19.32
C ILE A 62 -0.13 -6.02 -19.57
N GLY A 63 0.85 -5.58 -20.37
CA GLY A 63 1.02 -4.18 -20.74
C GLY A 63 1.69 -3.31 -19.69
N PHE A 64 2.37 -3.90 -18.71
CA PHE A 64 3.12 -3.15 -17.69
C PHE A 64 4.21 -2.26 -18.32
N GLU A 65 4.78 -2.71 -19.40
CA GLU A 65 5.78 -2.02 -20.21
C GLU A 65 5.25 -0.76 -20.91
N ASN A 66 3.93 -0.63 -21.01
CA ASN A 66 3.29 0.55 -21.63
C ASN A 66 3.10 1.70 -20.64
N ILE A 67 3.45 1.53 -19.37
CA ILE A 67 3.38 2.61 -18.38
C ILE A 67 4.49 3.62 -18.68
N PRO A 68 4.15 4.88 -19.06
CA PRO A 68 5.14 5.88 -19.40
C PRO A 68 5.93 6.33 -18.17
N ASP A 69 7.10 6.92 -18.41
CA ASP A 69 8.00 7.38 -17.35
C ASP A 69 7.58 8.72 -16.71
N GLU A 70 6.54 9.34 -17.20
CA GLU A 70 5.96 10.58 -16.69
C GLU A 70 4.85 10.32 -15.63
N PRO A 71 4.44 11.33 -14.86
CA PRO A 71 3.31 11.23 -13.95
C PRO A 71 2.03 10.87 -14.69
N VAL A 72 1.34 9.82 -14.25
CA VAL A 72 0.11 9.31 -14.89
C VAL A 72 -1.00 9.13 -13.88
N LEU A 73 -2.23 9.26 -14.34
CA LEU A 73 -3.44 8.91 -13.59
C LEU A 73 -3.90 7.51 -14.01
N PHE A 74 -3.88 6.58 -13.06
CA PHE A 74 -4.46 5.26 -13.28
C PHE A 74 -5.95 5.28 -12.96
N ILE A 75 -6.77 4.94 -13.93
CA ILE A 75 -8.21 4.80 -13.77
C ILE A 75 -8.55 3.34 -14.01
N GLY A 76 -9.19 2.71 -13.03
CA GLY A 76 -9.55 1.30 -13.10
C GLY A 76 -10.90 1.03 -12.47
N ASN A 77 -11.53 -0.08 -12.86
CA ASN A 77 -12.75 -0.55 -12.22
C ASN A 77 -12.39 -1.15 -10.85
N HIS A 78 -12.92 -0.56 -9.79
CA HIS A 78 -12.65 -0.99 -8.41
C HIS A 78 -13.81 -1.83 -7.88
N ARG A 79 -13.56 -3.11 -7.64
CA ARG A 79 -14.57 -4.07 -7.17
C ARG A 79 -14.31 -4.60 -5.78
N SER A 80 -13.05 -4.57 -5.32
CA SER A 80 -12.64 -5.27 -4.12
C SER A 80 -11.39 -4.63 -3.49
N PHE A 81 -11.20 -4.86 -2.20
CA PHE A 81 -9.94 -4.50 -1.52
C PHE A 81 -8.71 -5.16 -2.16
N PHE A 82 -8.88 -6.30 -2.82
CA PHE A 82 -7.80 -6.96 -3.54
C PHE A 82 -7.24 -6.13 -4.69
N ASP A 83 -8.03 -5.25 -5.29
CA ASP A 83 -7.57 -4.38 -6.38
C ASP A 83 -6.45 -3.45 -5.89
N ILE A 84 -6.56 -2.95 -4.65
CA ILE A 84 -5.51 -2.12 -4.04
C ILE A 84 -4.25 -2.96 -3.80
N LEU A 85 -4.38 -4.17 -3.26
CA LEU A 85 -3.23 -5.05 -3.03
C LEU A 85 -2.52 -5.40 -4.35
N LEU A 86 -3.30 -5.69 -5.38
CA LEU A 86 -2.81 -6.06 -6.71
C LEU A 86 -2.08 -4.91 -7.39
N THR A 87 -2.68 -3.73 -7.41
CA THR A 87 -2.12 -2.55 -8.09
C THR A 87 -0.92 -1.99 -7.32
N TYR A 88 -1.08 -1.75 -6.01
CA TYR A 88 -0.02 -1.14 -5.21
C TYR A 88 1.22 -2.01 -5.09
N SER A 89 1.06 -3.34 -4.98
CA SER A 89 2.19 -4.27 -4.93
C SER A 89 3.10 -4.21 -6.16
N ARG A 90 2.61 -3.60 -7.25
CA ARG A 90 3.30 -3.51 -8.55
C ARG A 90 3.59 -2.09 -9.03
N CYS A 91 3.11 -1.07 -8.32
CA CYS A 91 3.39 0.32 -8.71
C CYS A 91 4.90 0.57 -8.83
N PRO A 92 5.38 1.05 -9.97
CA PRO A 92 6.81 1.26 -10.19
C PRO A 92 7.35 2.45 -9.39
N ARG A 93 6.47 3.39 -9.04
CA ARG A 93 6.80 4.67 -8.40
C ARG A 93 5.89 4.96 -7.22
N LEU A 94 6.19 6.04 -6.51
CA LEU A 94 5.32 6.61 -5.50
C LEU A 94 3.96 6.91 -6.13
N THR A 95 2.93 6.26 -5.63
CA THR A 95 1.58 6.34 -6.15
C THR A 95 0.63 6.67 -5.01
N GLY A 96 -0.16 7.72 -5.20
CA GLY A 96 -1.24 8.08 -4.29
C GLY A 96 -2.56 7.43 -4.71
N TYR A 97 -3.46 7.25 -3.76
CA TYR A 97 -4.83 6.78 -4.02
C TYR A 97 -5.83 7.87 -3.66
N VAL A 98 -6.87 7.96 -4.45
CA VAL A 98 -8.04 8.76 -4.10
C VAL A 98 -8.95 7.89 -3.24
N ALA A 99 -9.19 8.31 -2.01
CA ALA A 99 -10.03 7.59 -1.08
C ALA A 99 -11.29 8.39 -0.73
N LYS A 100 -12.34 7.68 -0.34
CA LYS A 100 -13.60 8.28 0.07
C LYS A 100 -13.42 9.02 1.40
N LYS A 101 -14.01 10.21 1.55
CA LYS A 101 -13.84 11.09 2.71
C LYS A 101 -14.22 10.43 4.05
N GLU A 102 -15.19 9.52 4.03
CA GLU A 102 -15.61 8.80 5.24
C GLU A 102 -14.48 7.94 5.84
N MET A 103 -13.52 7.54 5.03
CA MET A 103 -12.35 6.77 5.48
C MET A 103 -11.39 7.62 6.33
N GLU A 104 -11.47 8.94 6.24
CA GLU A 104 -10.72 9.86 7.10
C GLU A 104 -11.04 9.68 8.60
N LYS A 105 -12.24 9.18 8.92
CA LYS A 105 -12.68 8.96 10.30
C LYS A 105 -12.09 7.72 10.96
N ILE A 106 -11.36 6.88 10.22
CA ILE A 106 -10.74 5.67 10.75
C ILE A 106 -9.41 6.06 11.41
N PRO A 107 -9.26 5.92 12.76
CA PRO A 107 -8.11 6.48 13.49
C PRO A 107 -6.75 5.95 13.06
N LEU A 108 -6.69 4.72 12.54
CA LEU A 108 -5.46 4.07 12.08
C LEU A 108 -5.12 4.42 10.62
N TYR A 109 -6.06 5.03 9.91
CA TYR A 109 -5.92 5.33 8.49
C TYR A 109 -5.14 6.62 8.24
N LEU A 110 -5.35 7.65 9.07
CA LEU A 110 -4.70 8.95 8.93
C LEU A 110 -3.17 8.92 9.03
N PRO A 111 -2.54 8.26 10.02
CA PRO A 111 -1.08 8.15 10.06
C PRO A 111 -0.52 7.38 8.86
N GLY A 112 -1.21 6.31 8.43
CA GLY A 112 -0.85 5.56 7.24
C GLY A 112 -1.01 6.39 5.97
N CYS A 113 -2.08 7.16 5.83
CA CYS A 113 -2.31 8.02 4.66
C CYS A 113 -1.31 9.16 4.55
N ALA A 114 -0.93 9.77 5.66
CA ALA A 114 0.10 10.80 5.68
C ALA A 114 1.49 10.26 5.26
N LEU A 115 1.75 8.98 5.57
CA LEU A 115 2.95 8.27 5.14
C LEU A 115 2.89 7.79 3.68
N TYR A 116 1.69 7.45 3.17
CA TYR A 116 1.50 6.80 1.87
C TYR A 116 0.82 7.68 0.81
N THR A 117 0.76 8.98 1.04
CA THR A 117 0.23 9.97 0.07
C THR A 117 -1.16 9.58 -0.47
N VAL A 118 -2.14 9.43 0.42
CA VAL A 118 -3.53 9.21 0.03
C VAL A 118 -4.26 10.55 0.01
N CYS A 119 -4.84 10.91 -1.12
CA CYS A 119 -5.71 12.06 -1.24
C CYS A 119 -7.16 11.66 -0.97
N PHE A 120 -7.84 12.40 -0.09
CA PHE A 120 -9.27 12.21 0.16
C PHE A 120 -10.07 13.13 -0.77
N TRP A 121 -11.01 12.54 -1.50
CA TRP A 121 -11.92 13.29 -2.37
C TRP A 121 -13.33 13.28 -1.80
N THR A 122 -13.98 14.44 -1.80
CA THR A 122 -15.42 14.59 -1.55
C THR A 122 -16.17 14.52 -2.86
N VAL A 123 -17.05 13.57 -3.03
CA VAL A 123 -18.11 13.59 -4.03
C VAL A 123 -19.38 14.07 -3.36
#